data_eb2f5054014a87132f3c4b264d2d3d10
#
_entry.id   eb2f5054014a87132f3c4b264d2d3d10
#
_cell.length_a   1.000
_cell.length_b   1.000
_cell.length_c   1.000
_cell.angle_alpha   90.00
_cell.angle_beta   90.00
_cell.angle_gamma   90.00
#
_symmetry.space_group_name_H-M   'P 1'
#
loop_
_entity.id
_entity.type
_entity.pdbx_description
1 polymer ?
#
loop_
_entity_poly.entity_id
_entity_poly.type
_entity_poly.pdbx_seq_one_letter_code
_entity_poly.pdbx_strand_id
1 'polypeptide(L)'
;MYLLSDNIPCSFDGSFHYSWDYAQQVHIPHYSQEVGPVYFKTPRKCNVFGMCCEGSGKQVFYLVDESDSIGKGADSVVSMVHHYLYWYGHGEIDGKFHFDNAAGQNKNNIVLWYGLWRVLLGYHRSIEYSTMIAGHTKFEPDWHFGIWKNRWRRVNAETLHDIADTVDQSSKKGHNIAQLVNDGSKPVTFYQWRTFLSQYFKPLKNITKYHHFFISAEAPGIVNVKILSDSPVVSVSLLKMSPPREIIKYRYNDFVIELMNKVDCCILIPVVLRCFIFCAIYIIILVTLPEKVNCSMKEDMFNQLS
;
A
#
# COMPACT_ATOMS: atom_id res chain seq x y z
N MET A 1 -18.98 10.77 12.85
CA MET A 1 -18.19 11.83 13.50
C MET A 1 -17.09 11.13 14.29
N TYR A 2 -15.87 11.15 13.78
CA TYR A 2 -14.74 10.53 14.48
C TYR A 2 -14.36 11.43 15.65
N LEU A 3 -14.38 10.88 16.86
CA LEU A 3 -13.85 11.56 18.03
C LEU A 3 -12.35 11.66 17.87
N LEU A 4 -11.89 12.82 17.50
CA LEU A 4 -10.48 13.15 17.43
C LEU A 4 -9.94 13.17 18.85
N SER A 5 -8.87 12.43 19.11
CA SER A 5 -8.14 12.60 20.36
C SER A 5 -7.59 14.03 20.43
N ASP A 6 -7.47 14.57 21.62
CA ASP A 6 -7.16 15.98 21.92
C ASP A 6 -5.89 16.57 21.27
N ASN A 7 -5.21 15.81 20.41
CA ASN A 7 -3.94 16.18 19.77
C ASN A 7 -3.95 16.02 18.25
N ILE A 8 -5.10 16.14 17.57
CA ILE A 8 -5.16 16.05 16.10
C ILE A 8 -5.46 17.44 15.53
N PRO A 9 -4.42 18.21 15.14
CA PRO A 9 -4.59 19.62 14.80
C PRO A 9 -5.25 19.89 13.45
N CYS A 10 -5.42 18.88 12.59
CA CYS A 10 -5.82 19.10 11.19
C CYS A 10 -7.05 18.29 10.75
N SER A 11 -7.84 17.77 11.67
CA SER A 11 -8.94 16.85 11.35
C SER A 11 -10.29 17.37 11.73
N PHE A 12 -10.60 18.59 11.33
CA PHE A 12 -11.96 19.09 11.39
C PHE A 12 -12.71 18.64 10.12
N ASP A 13 -13.94 18.24 10.28
CA ASP A 13 -14.87 17.90 9.18
C ASP A 13 -14.39 16.76 8.23
N GLY A 14 -13.62 15.82 8.75
CA GLY A 14 -13.12 14.67 7.97
C GLY A 14 -11.98 14.98 7.01
N SER A 15 -11.28 16.11 7.20
CA SER A 15 -10.07 16.47 6.45
C SER A 15 -8.83 16.01 7.19
N PHE A 16 -7.98 15.22 6.54
CA PHE A 16 -6.73 14.69 7.11
C PHE A 16 -5.52 15.03 6.26
N HIS A 17 -4.40 15.33 6.94
CA HIS A 17 -3.11 15.55 6.34
C HIS A 17 -2.23 14.32 6.50
N TYR A 18 -1.69 13.87 5.38
CA TYR A 18 -0.78 12.74 5.30
C TYR A 18 0.49 13.14 4.57
N SER A 19 1.59 12.54 4.98
CA SER A 19 2.86 12.66 4.28
C SER A 19 3.55 11.31 4.17
N TRP A 20 4.33 11.12 3.13
CA TRP A 20 5.10 9.89 2.97
C TRP A 20 6.44 10.11 2.31
N ASP A 21 7.39 9.24 2.64
CA ASP A 21 8.71 9.21 2.03
C ASP A 21 9.38 7.84 2.19
N TYR A 22 10.41 7.60 1.38
CA TYR A 22 11.34 6.50 1.59
C TYR A 22 12.51 6.93 2.49
N ALA A 23 12.74 6.17 3.53
CA ALA A 23 14.02 6.24 4.23
C ALA A 23 15.14 5.60 3.40
N GLN A 24 16.37 5.90 3.79
CA GLN A 24 17.52 5.11 3.36
C GLN A 24 17.28 3.64 3.76
N GLN A 25 17.47 2.72 2.82
CA GLN A 25 17.40 1.29 3.08
C GLN A 25 18.35 0.86 4.20
N VAL A 26 17.97 -0.18 4.92
CA VAL A 26 18.81 -0.81 5.94
C VAL A 26 19.22 -2.20 5.49
N HIS A 27 20.22 -2.74 6.14
CA HIS A 27 20.82 -4.03 5.81
C HIS A 27 20.64 -5.04 6.94
N ILE A 28 20.50 -6.31 6.59
CA ILE A 28 20.40 -7.45 7.50
C ILE A 28 21.54 -8.43 7.17
N PRO A 29 22.31 -8.89 8.14
CA PRO A 29 22.33 -8.48 9.53
C PRO A 29 22.89 -7.07 9.73
N HIS A 30 22.46 -6.42 10.82
CA HIS A 30 23.00 -5.16 11.29
C HIS A 30 23.55 -5.36 12.71
N TYR A 31 24.74 -4.83 12.93
CA TYR A 31 25.39 -4.84 14.25
C TYR A 31 25.79 -3.42 14.62
N SER A 32 25.58 -3.08 15.90
CA SER A 32 25.98 -1.77 16.45
C SER A 32 27.50 -1.57 16.45
N GLN A 33 28.25 -2.67 16.42
CA GLN A 33 29.69 -2.72 16.23
C GLN A 33 29.98 -3.62 15.04
N GLU A 34 30.94 -3.24 14.22
CA GLU A 34 31.30 -3.97 13.03
C GLU A 34 31.86 -5.35 13.34
N VAL A 35 31.31 -6.40 12.75
CA VAL A 35 31.74 -7.79 12.94
C VAL A 35 32.54 -8.23 11.72
N GLY A 36 33.85 -8.43 11.90
CA GLY A 36 34.81 -8.70 10.83
C GLY A 36 34.40 -9.79 9.81
N PRO A 37 33.90 -10.98 10.22
CA PRO A 37 33.48 -12.02 9.27
C PRO A 37 32.28 -11.62 8.39
N VAL A 38 31.42 -10.71 8.83
CA VAL A 38 30.23 -10.27 8.11
C VAL A 38 30.54 -9.15 7.13
N TYR A 39 31.60 -8.37 7.36
CA TYR A 39 31.99 -7.23 6.55
C TYR A 39 32.16 -7.57 5.06
N PHE A 40 32.69 -8.76 4.76
CA PHE A 40 32.94 -9.21 3.37
C PHE A 40 31.73 -9.88 2.70
N LYS A 41 30.58 -9.97 3.39
CA LYS A 41 29.38 -10.58 2.82
C LYS A 41 28.43 -9.51 2.30
N THR A 42 27.71 -9.84 1.22
CA THR A 42 26.63 -8.98 0.71
C THR A 42 25.45 -9.06 1.66
N PRO A 43 25.10 -7.97 2.36
CA PRO A 43 23.98 -7.99 3.28
C PRO A 43 22.65 -7.97 2.51
N ARG A 44 21.63 -8.60 3.09
CA ARG A 44 20.25 -8.52 2.61
C ARG A 44 19.70 -7.11 2.84
N LYS A 45 18.91 -6.61 1.90
CA LYS A 45 18.38 -5.25 1.93
C LYS A 45 16.94 -5.23 2.41
N CYS A 46 16.61 -4.26 3.26
CA CYS A 46 15.25 -3.93 3.60
C CYS A 46 14.97 -2.48 3.20
N ASN A 47 13.97 -2.29 2.32
CA ASN A 47 13.47 -0.96 1.98
C ASN A 47 12.51 -0.50 3.07
N VAL A 48 12.61 0.76 3.44
CA VAL A 48 11.79 1.37 4.48
C VAL A 48 11.00 2.52 3.88
N PHE A 49 9.67 2.41 3.88
CA PHE A 49 8.76 3.47 3.45
C PHE A 49 7.93 3.90 4.65
N GLY A 50 7.84 5.20 4.88
CA GLY A 50 7.06 5.78 5.98
C GLY A 50 5.85 6.51 5.45
N MET A 51 4.68 6.28 6.05
CA MET A 51 3.49 7.09 5.85
C MET A 51 3.00 7.61 7.19
N CYS A 52 2.96 8.94 7.30
CA CYS A 52 2.61 9.68 8.51
C CYS A 52 1.23 10.33 8.37
N CYS A 53 0.41 10.23 9.41
CA CYS A 53 -0.72 11.13 9.61
C CYS A 53 -0.25 12.30 10.47
N GLU A 54 -0.10 13.47 9.88
CA GLU A 54 0.43 14.66 10.55
C GLU A 54 -0.46 15.10 11.72
N GLY A 55 -1.77 14.87 11.62
CA GLY A 55 -2.71 15.19 12.68
C GLY A 55 -2.57 14.31 13.91
N SER A 56 -2.34 13.02 13.76
CA SER A 56 -2.16 12.10 14.88
C SER A 56 -0.71 11.99 15.35
N GLY A 57 0.25 12.47 14.56
CA GLY A 57 1.68 12.29 14.80
C GLY A 57 2.11 10.83 14.81
N LYS A 58 1.40 9.95 14.09
CA LYS A 58 1.73 8.53 13.96
C LYS A 58 2.26 8.22 12.58
N GLN A 59 3.32 7.45 12.52
CA GLN A 59 3.90 6.96 11.27
C GLN A 59 3.91 5.44 11.22
N VAL A 60 3.44 4.89 10.12
CA VAL A 60 3.59 3.47 9.78
C VAL A 60 4.83 3.30 8.91
N PHE A 61 5.72 2.41 9.34
CA PHE A 61 6.95 2.05 8.65
C PHE A 61 6.74 0.73 7.91
N TYR A 62 6.62 0.79 6.60
CA TYR A 62 6.58 -0.40 5.75
C TYR A 62 7.99 -0.94 5.58
N LEU A 63 8.21 -2.14 6.08
CA LEU A 63 9.47 -2.87 6.00
C LEU A 63 9.37 -3.89 4.87
N VAL A 64 9.98 -3.56 3.74
CA VAL A 64 9.92 -4.36 2.52
C VAL A 64 11.24 -5.07 2.32
N ASP A 65 11.22 -6.37 2.58
CA ASP A 65 12.36 -7.23 2.32
C ASP A 65 12.73 -7.26 0.83
N GLU A 66 14.00 -7.50 0.50
CA GLU A 66 14.42 -7.52 -0.90
C GLU A 66 13.75 -8.65 -1.70
N SER A 67 13.35 -9.76 -1.05
CA SER A 67 12.61 -10.85 -1.69
C SER A 67 11.18 -10.48 -2.07
N ASP A 68 10.56 -9.55 -1.34
CA ASP A 68 9.20 -9.09 -1.54
C ASP A 68 9.12 -7.80 -2.35
N SER A 69 10.28 -7.21 -2.65
CA SER A 69 10.36 -5.90 -3.27
C SER A 69 10.10 -5.96 -4.77
N ILE A 70 9.07 -5.24 -5.21
CA ILE A 70 8.83 -4.94 -6.64
C ILE A 70 9.57 -3.69 -7.11
N GLY A 71 10.53 -3.19 -6.31
CA GLY A 71 11.24 -1.93 -6.52
C GLY A 71 10.63 -0.75 -5.75
N LYS A 72 11.24 0.42 -5.89
CA LYS A 72 10.81 1.67 -5.22
C LYS A 72 9.99 2.59 -6.14
N GLY A 73 9.36 2.06 -7.18
CA GLY A 73 8.60 2.83 -8.15
C GLY A 73 7.21 3.22 -7.65
N ALA A 74 6.47 3.92 -8.51
CA ALA A 74 5.13 4.41 -8.20
C ALA A 74 4.13 3.31 -7.84
N ASP A 75 4.21 2.13 -8.47
CA ASP A 75 3.32 1.00 -8.16
C ASP A 75 3.52 0.53 -6.71
N SER A 76 4.77 0.51 -6.22
CA SER A 76 5.09 0.17 -4.83
C SER A 76 4.56 1.23 -3.86
N VAL A 77 4.82 2.51 -4.14
CA VAL A 77 4.33 3.64 -3.33
C VAL A 77 2.81 3.60 -3.22
N VAL A 78 2.12 3.54 -4.35
CA VAL A 78 0.64 3.57 -4.38
C VAL A 78 0.05 2.35 -3.69
N SER A 79 0.69 1.17 -3.78
CA SER A 79 0.22 -0.03 -3.08
C SER A 79 0.31 0.12 -1.57
N MET A 80 1.41 0.67 -1.04
CA MET A 80 1.56 0.92 0.39
C MET A 80 0.63 2.04 0.87
N VAL A 81 0.46 3.11 0.10
CA VAL A 81 -0.53 4.17 0.40
C VAL A 81 -1.96 3.61 0.39
N HIS A 82 -2.29 2.74 -0.56
CA HIS A 82 -3.59 2.07 -0.62
C HIS A 82 -3.85 1.18 0.60
N HIS A 83 -2.85 0.40 0.99
CA HIS A 83 -2.88 -0.42 2.21
C HIS A 83 -3.04 0.45 3.46
N TYR A 84 -2.29 1.56 3.56
CA TYR A 84 -2.38 2.48 4.69
C TYR A 84 -3.80 3.06 4.84
N LEU A 85 -4.37 3.59 3.76
CA LEU A 85 -5.71 4.18 3.78
C LEU A 85 -6.81 3.16 4.10
N TYR A 86 -6.56 1.87 3.84
CA TYR A 86 -7.49 0.80 4.20
C TYR A 86 -7.38 0.38 5.68
N TRP A 87 -6.16 0.21 6.22
CA TRP A 87 -5.92 -0.36 7.54
C TRP A 87 -5.67 0.68 8.64
N TYR A 88 -5.11 1.82 8.29
CA TYR A 88 -4.67 2.88 9.21
C TYR A 88 -5.35 4.23 8.94
N GLY A 89 -6.13 4.33 7.87
CA GLY A 89 -6.91 5.53 7.56
C GLY A 89 -7.96 5.82 8.63
N HIS A 90 -8.32 7.07 8.75
CA HIS A 90 -9.27 7.56 9.76
C HIS A 90 -10.69 7.76 9.19
N GLY A 91 -10.97 7.21 8.00
CA GLY A 91 -12.24 7.41 7.30
C GLY A 91 -12.37 8.84 6.74
N GLU A 92 -11.26 9.37 6.28
CA GLU A 92 -11.18 10.70 5.71
C GLU A 92 -12.08 10.89 4.51
N ILE A 93 -12.80 12.01 4.49
CA ILE A 93 -13.61 12.45 3.36
C ILE A 93 -12.74 13.29 2.42
N ASP A 94 -11.87 14.14 2.96
CA ASP A 94 -10.93 14.97 2.22
C ASP A 94 -9.51 14.60 2.63
N GLY A 95 -8.67 14.25 1.66
CA GLY A 95 -7.27 13.87 1.88
C GLY A 95 -6.31 14.92 1.36
N LYS A 96 -5.40 15.41 2.21
CA LYS A 96 -4.27 16.26 1.82
C LYS A 96 -2.98 15.49 1.97
N PHE A 97 -2.22 15.36 0.91
CA PHE A 97 -1.02 14.53 0.87
C PHE A 97 0.19 15.34 0.47
N HIS A 98 1.27 15.20 1.25
CA HIS A 98 2.56 15.83 1.02
C HIS A 98 3.62 14.77 0.75
N PHE A 99 4.45 15.01 -0.25
CA PHE A 99 5.55 14.12 -0.62
C PHE A 99 6.63 14.87 -1.41
N ASP A 100 7.78 14.24 -1.56
CA ASP A 100 8.89 14.80 -2.30
C ASP A 100 8.67 14.83 -3.83
N ASN A 101 9.58 15.49 -4.54
CA ASN A 101 9.54 15.64 -5.99
C ASN A 101 10.08 14.43 -6.77
N ALA A 102 10.38 13.30 -6.14
CA ALA A 102 10.93 12.12 -6.82
C ALA A 102 9.98 11.62 -7.93
N ALA A 103 10.30 11.93 -9.17
CA ALA A 103 9.42 11.65 -10.31
C ALA A 103 9.17 10.14 -10.51
N GLY A 104 10.17 9.29 -10.22
CA GLY A 104 10.04 7.83 -10.33
C GLY A 104 9.14 7.20 -9.27
N GLN A 105 8.97 7.85 -8.14
CA GLN A 105 8.27 7.35 -6.96
C GLN A 105 6.96 8.09 -6.72
N ASN A 106 7.00 9.41 -6.56
CA ASN A 106 5.95 10.22 -5.99
C ASN A 106 5.29 11.16 -7.01
N LYS A 107 6.07 12.01 -7.68
CA LYS A 107 5.53 13.03 -8.61
C LYS A 107 5.39 12.49 -10.03
N ASN A 108 4.38 11.65 -10.25
CA ASN A 108 4.14 11.03 -11.55
C ASN A 108 2.65 10.80 -11.82
N ASN A 109 2.35 10.41 -13.04
CA ASN A 109 0.96 10.21 -13.46
C ASN A 109 0.26 9.08 -12.70
N ILE A 110 0.96 8.06 -12.19
CA ILE A 110 0.34 6.91 -11.51
C ILE A 110 -0.23 7.37 -10.18
N VAL A 111 0.53 8.13 -9.39
CA VAL A 111 0.07 8.72 -8.12
C VAL A 111 -1.10 9.67 -8.37
N LEU A 112 -1.04 10.50 -9.42
CA LEU A 112 -2.12 11.40 -9.78
C LEU A 112 -3.39 10.65 -10.19
N TRP A 113 -3.27 9.60 -11.01
CA TRP A 113 -4.39 8.77 -11.44
C TRP A 113 -5.01 7.99 -10.27
N TYR A 114 -4.19 7.56 -9.31
CA TYR A 114 -4.68 6.92 -8.10
C TYR A 114 -5.61 7.85 -7.30
N GLY A 115 -5.25 9.13 -7.15
CA GLY A 115 -6.13 10.12 -6.53
C GLY A 115 -7.44 10.31 -7.29
N LEU A 116 -7.36 10.43 -8.63
CA LEU A 116 -8.56 10.50 -9.48
C LEU A 116 -9.45 9.26 -9.30
N TRP A 117 -8.86 8.07 -9.31
CA TRP A 117 -9.57 6.80 -9.11
C TRP A 117 -10.29 6.77 -7.76
N ARG A 118 -9.64 7.19 -6.69
CA ARG A 118 -10.24 7.22 -5.35
C ARG A 118 -11.44 8.17 -5.27
N VAL A 119 -11.32 9.36 -5.85
CA VAL A 119 -12.41 10.35 -5.87
C VAL A 119 -13.57 9.89 -6.74
N LEU A 120 -13.29 9.36 -7.94
CA LEU A 120 -14.33 8.83 -8.84
C LEU A 120 -15.13 7.67 -8.23
N LEU A 121 -14.50 6.87 -7.40
CA LEU A 121 -15.17 5.75 -6.71
C LEU A 121 -15.82 6.13 -5.38
N GLY A 122 -15.73 7.39 -4.98
CA GLY A 122 -16.34 7.90 -3.75
C GLY A 122 -15.60 7.50 -2.47
N TYR A 123 -14.32 7.09 -2.57
CA TYR A 123 -13.50 6.88 -1.37
C TYR A 123 -13.09 8.19 -0.71
N HIS A 124 -13.05 9.28 -1.48
CA HIS A 124 -12.81 10.64 -1.01
C HIS A 124 -13.72 11.60 -1.78
N ARG A 125 -14.15 12.68 -1.15
CA ARG A 125 -14.80 13.81 -1.79
C ARG A 125 -13.79 14.66 -2.54
N SER A 126 -12.63 14.90 -1.92
CA SER A 126 -11.51 15.61 -2.55
C SER A 126 -10.16 15.05 -2.15
N ILE A 127 -9.19 15.21 -3.04
CA ILE A 127 -7.78 14.91 -2.79
C ILE A 127 -6.94 16.09 -3.25
N GLU A 128 -6.04 16.53 -2.36
CA GLU A 128 -5.02 17.52 -2.66
C GLU A 128 -3.64 16.88 -2.55
N TYR A 129 -2.84 16.98 -3.59
CA TYR A 129 -1.44 16.61 -3.58
C TYR A 129 -0.59 17.88 -3.60
N SER A 130 0.36 17.97 -2.68
CA SER A 130 1.37 19.02 -2.64
C SER A 130 2.76 18.41 -2.64
N THR A 131 3.59 18.84 -3.59
CA THR A 131 4.98 18.38 -3.67
C THR A 131 5.93 19.45 -3.18
N MET A 132 6.93 19.04 -2.41
CA MET A 132 7.91 19.96 -1.86
C MET A 132 8.81 20.53 -2.95
N ILE A 133 9.27 21.77 -2.73
CA ILE A 133 10.27 22.40 -3.59
C ILE A 133 11.64 21.80 -3.25
N ALA A 134 12.46 21.56 -4.26
CA ALA A 134 13.82 21.05 -4.08
C ALA A 134 14.61 21.91 -3.06
N GLY A 135 15.23 21.26 -2.10
CA GLY A 135 15.97 21.93 -1.01
C GLY A 135 15.16 22.25 0.25
N HIS A 136 13.83 22.09 0.22
CA HIS A 136 12.93 22.22 1.39
C HIS A 136 12.21 20.90 1.67
N THR A 137 12.99 19.86 1.97
CA THR A 137 12.50 18.47 2.00
C THR A 137 12.39 17.89 3.41
N LYS A 138 12.52 18.70 4.46
CA LYS A 138 12.33 18.22 5.84
C LYS A 138 10.86 18.32 6.23
N PHE A 139 10.27 17.18 6.58
CA PHE A 139 8.88 17.07 6.98
C PHE A 139 8.69 15.91 7.96
N GLU A 140 7.45 15.65 8.42
CA GLU A 140 7.19 14.69 9.50
C GLU A 140 7.81 13.30 9.32
N PRO A 141 7.77 12.64 8.14
CA PRO A 141 8.44 11.36 7.95
C PRO A 141 9.93 11.37 8.30
N ASP A 142 10.66 12.43 7.96
CA ASP A 142 12.08 12.55 8.29
C ASP A 142 12.33 12.56 9.80
N TRP A 143 11.47 13.24 10.57
CA TRP A 143 11.56 13.29 12.01
C TRP A 143 11.37 11.88 12.62
N HIS A 144 10.36 11.14 12.18
CA HIS A 144 10.12 9.78 12.62
C HIS A 144 11.27 8.83 12.23
N PHE A 145 11.80 8.95 11.01
CA PHE A 145 12.99 8.21 10.59
C PHE A 145 14.20 8.55 11.45
N GLY A 146 14.38 9.82 11.83
CA GLY A 146 15.44 10.28 12.72
C GLY A 146 15.37 9.63 14.10
N ILE A 147 14.19 9.59 14.71
CA ILE A 147 13.95 8.93 16.01
C ILE A 147 14.27 7.43 15.92
N TRP A 148 13.73 6.75 14.91
CA TRP A 148 14.01 5.35 14.70
C TRP A 148 15.51 5.08 14.47
N LYS A 149 16.19 5.83 13.62
CA LYS A 149 17.63 5.69 13.34
C LYS A 149 18.50 5.88 14.58
N ASN A 150 18.10 6.70 15.53
CA ASN A 150 18.82 6.84 16.80
C ASN A 150 18.80 5.57 17.63
N ARG A 151 17.71 4.80 17.59
CA ARG A 151 17.63 3.47 18.20
C ARG A 151 18.37 2.43 17.35
N TRP A 152 18.09 2.39 16.05
CA TRP A 152 18.68 1.44 15.10
C TRP A 152 20.21 1.33 15.23
N ARG A 153 20.90 2.45 15.32
CA ARG A 153 22.37 2.48 15.44
C ARG A 153 22.94 1.84 16.71
N ARG A 154 22.10 1.54 17.69
CA ARG A 154 22.52 1.05 19.02
C ARG A 154 22.14 -0.40 19.28
N VAL A 155 21.48 -1.05 18.34
CA VAL A 155 20.96 -2.42 18.50
C VAL A 155 21.49 -3.31 17.40
N ASN A 156 21.51 -4.59 17.67
CA ASN A 156 21.77 -5.61 16.66
C ASN A 156 20.44 -6.11 16.11
N ALA A 157 20.38 -6.41 14.81
CA ALA A 157 19.22 -6.94 14.14
C ALA A 157 19.66 -7.97 13.09
N GLU A 158 19.21 -9.20 13.23
CA GLU A 158 19.56 -10.31 12.35
C GLU A 158 18.40 -10.72 11.44
N THR A 159 17.20 -10.33 11.81
CA THR A 159 15.96 -10.66 11.12
C THR A 159 15.13 -9.41 10.79
N LEU A 160 14.15 -9.57 9.89
CA LEU A 160 13.20 -8.51 9.58
C LEU A 160 12.32 -8.14 10.80
N HIS A 161 12.02 -9.12 11.67
CA HIS A 161 11.28 -8.90 12.91
C HIS A 161 12.08 -8.05 13.90
N ASP A 162 13.41 -8.25 13.98
CA ASP A 162 14.25 -7.39 14.82
C ASP A 162 14.19 -5.93 14.34
N ILE A 163 14.13 -5.68 13.01
CA ILE A 163 13.92 -4.32 12.49
C ILE A 163 12.57 -3.79 12.94
N ALA A 164 11.51 -4.58 12.84
CA ALA A 164 10.17 -4.19 13.27
C ALA A 164 10.15 -3.81 14.75
N ASP A 165 10.74 -4.62 15.60
CA ASP A 165 10.88 -4.36 17.04
C ASP A 165 11.63 -3.05 17.31
N THR A 166 12.69 -2.74 16.51
CA THR A 166 13.38 -1.45 16.66
C THR A 166 12.52 -0.26 16.31
N VAL A 167 11.62 -0.39 15.31
CA VAL A 167 10.66 0.65 14.93
C VAL A 167 9.65 0.87 16.05
N ASP A 168 8.96 -0.18 16.50
CA ASP A 168 7.90 -0.10 17.51
C ASP A 168 8.42 0.43 18.84
N GLN A 169 9.64 0.02 19.22
CA GLN A 169 10.29 0.47 20.44
C GLN A 169 11.02 1.82 20.31
N SER A 170 11.04 2.43 19.12
CA SER A 170 11.73 3.71 18.91
C SER A 170 10.99 4.90 19.51
N SER A 171 9.68 4.80 19.69
CA SER A 171 8.87 5.85 20.29
C SER A 171 8.15 5.36 21.56
N LYS A 172 8.22 6.16 22.64
CA LYS A 172 7.63 5.79 23.95
C LYS A 172 6.09 5.73 23.94
N LYS A 173 5.44 6.40 22.98
CA LYS A 173 3.98 6.52 22.91
C LYS A 173 3.38 5.71 21.75
N GLY A 174 4.15 4.82 21.11
CA GLY A 174 3.69 4.05 19.96
C GLY A 174 3.36 4.91 18.72
N HIS A 175 4.09 6.02 18.54
CA HIS A 175 3.91 6.86 17.36
C HIS A 175 4.52 6.24 16.10
N ASN A 176 5.54 5.40 16.25
CA ASN A 176 6.13 4.62 15.17
C ASN A 176 5.57 3.21 15.21
N ILE A 177 5.03 2.74 14.10
CA ILE A 177 4.36 1.45 13.97
C ILE A 177 5.05 0.69 12.84
N ALA A 178 5.54 -0.51 13.11
CA ALA A 178 6.11 -1.37 12.08
C ALA A 178 5.01 -2.12 11.32
N GLN A 179 5.14 -2.19 10.00
CA GLN A 179 4.30 -2.97 9.11
C GLN A 179 5.18 -3.84 8.21
N LEU A 180 5.15 -5.12 8.43
CA LEU A 180 5.77 -6.09 7.54
C LEU A 180 4.89 -6.32 6.30
N VAL A 181 5.50 -6.56 5.14
CA VAL A 181 4.74 -6.85 3.91
C VAL A 181 3.92 -8.12 4.08
N ASN A 182 4.53 -9.16 4.63
CA ASN A 182 3.90 -10.47 4.88
C ASN A 182 3.31 -10.58 6.29
N ASP A 183 2.77 -9.50 6.85
CA ASP A 183 2.00 -9.55 8.09
C ASP A 183 0.75 -10.40 7.90
N GLY A 184 0.62 -11.49 8.66
CA GLY A 184 -0.51 -12.40 8.55
C GLY A 184 -1.87 -11.76 8.84
N SER A 185 -1.91 -10.65 9.60
CA SER A 185 -3.14 -9.93 9.94
C SER A 185 -3.47 -8.81 8.94
N LYS A 186 -2.45 -8.15 8.40
CA LYS A 186 -2.57 -7.00 7.49
C LYS A 186 -1.57 -7.10 6.33
N PRO A 187 -1.69 -8.11 5.46
CA PRO A 187 -0.72 -8.30 4.38
C PRO A 187 -0.78 -7.16 3.37
N VAL A 188 0.39 -6.69 2.96
CA VAL A 188 0.50 -5.66 1.91
C VAL A 188 0.44 -6.32 0.55
N THR A 189 -0.55 -5.99 -0.24
CA THR A 189 -0.66 -6.46 -1.62
C THR A 189 -0.12 -5.41 -2.58
N PHE A 190 0.83 -5.80 -3.42
CA PHE A 190 1.34 -4.93 -4.49
C PHE A 190 0.52 -5.12 -5.76
N TYR A 191 0.14 -4.01 -6.39
CA TYR A 191 -0.67 -3.98 -7.61
C TYR A 191 0.08 -3.29 -8.75
N GLN A 192 -0.20 -3.70 -9.98
CA GLN A 192 0.28 -3.07 -11.22
C GLN A 192 -0.56 -1.81 -11.55
N TRP A 193 -0.47 -0.79 -10.70
CA TRP A 193 -1.25 0.43 -10.81
C TRP A 193 -1.09 1.13 -12.15
N ARG A 194 0.14 1.17 -12.68
CA ARG A 194 0.40 1.71 -14.02
C ARG A 194 -0.45 1.02 -15.08
N THR A 195 -0.41 -0.30 -15.12
CA THR A 195 -1.16 -1.12 -16.10
C THR A 195 -2.65 -0.92 -15.96
N PHE A 196 -3.14 -0.87 -14.72
CA PHE A 196 -4.55 -0.66 -14.43
C PHE A 196 -5.02 0.75 -14.80
N LEU A 197 -4.42 1.78 -14.23
CA LEU A 197 -4.92 3.16 -14.32
C LEU A 197 -4.70 3.79 -15.70
N SER A 198 -3.67 3.39 -16.44
CA SER A 198 -3.41 3.90 -17.78
C SER A 198 -4.53 3.63 -18.78
N GLN A 199 -5.37 2.64 -18.52
CA GLN A 199 -6.54 2.34 -19.36
C GLN A 199 -7.61 3.42 -19.23
N TYR A 200 -7.76 4.02 -18.06
CA TYR A 200 -8.85 4.93 -17.71
C TYR A 200 -8.47 6.41 -17.77
N PHE A 201 -7.18 6.72 -17.66
CA PHE A 201 -6.70 8.10 -17.55
C PHE A 201 -5.68 8.46 -18.63
N LYS A 202 -5.72 9.72 -19.07
CA LYS A 202 -4.69 10.33 -19.91
C LYS A 202 -3.54 10.82 -19.05
N PRO A 203 -2.29 10.81 -19.54
CA PRO A 203 -1.18 11.42 -18.82
C PRO A 203 -1.30 12.95 -18.79
N LEU A 204 -1.03 13.55 -17.65
CA LEU A 204 -0.83 14.98 -17.53
C LEU A 204 0.54 15.33 -18.13
N LYS A 205 0.54 16.10 -19.22
CA LYS A 205 1.76 16.58 -19.86
C LYS A 205 2.51 17.55 -18.92
N ASN A 206 3.83 17.45 -18.89
CA ASN A 206 4.70 18.31 -18.07
C ASN A 206 4.36 18.30 -16.57
N ILE A 207 3.92 17.16 -16.03
CA ILE A 207 3.55 17.00 -14.62
C ILE A 207 4.63 17.52 -13.66
N THR A 208 5.90 17.43 -14.04
CA THR A 208 7.04 17.88 -13.23
C THR A 208 7.05 19.39 -12.94
N LYS A 209 6.36 20.20 -13.73
CA LYS A 209 6.25 21.66 -13.56
C LYS A 209 5.30 22.08 -12.43
N TYR A 210 4.31 21.23 -12.11
CA TYR A 210 3.28 21.56 -11.13
C TYR A 210 3.65 21.05 -9.75
N HIS A 211 3.32 21.80 -8.71
CA HIS A 211 3.57 21.42 -7.33
C HIS A 211 2.28 21.16 -6.53
N HIS A 212 1.15 21.67 -7.00
CA HIS A 212 -0.16 21.48 -6.37
C HIS A 212 -1.14 20.86 -7.36
N PHE A 213 -1.84 19.84 -6.90
CA PHE A 213 -2.85 19.12 -7.67
C PHE A 213 -4.09 18.97 -6.81
N PHE A 214 -5.23 19.44 -7.29
CA PHE A 214 -6.50 19.30 -6.59
C PHE A 214 -7.50 18.54 -7.44
N ILE A 215 -8.13 17.54 -6.83
CA ILE A 215 -9.10 16.64 -7.44
C ILE A 215 -10.36 16.67 -6.58
N SER A 216 -11.53 16.86 -7.19
CA SER A 216 -12.80 16.92 -6.47
C SER A 216 -13.87 16.09 -7.16
N ALA A 217 -14.78 15.53 -6.37
CA ALA A 217 -15.98 14.84 -6.85
C ALA A 217 -16.95 15.78 -7.57
N GLU A 218 -16.85 17.08 -7.33
CA GLU A 218 -17.65 18.12 -8.02
C GLU A 218 -17.25 18.28 -9.51
N ALA A 219 -15.99 17.93 -9.85
CA ALA A 219 -15.47 17.99 -11.22
C ALA A 219 -14.84 16.63 -11.60
N PRO A 220 -15.63 15.58 -11.85
CA PRO A 220 -15.15 14.22 -12.06
C PRO A 220 -14.15 14.13 -13.22
N GLY A 221 -12.97 13.55 -12.97
CA GLY A 221 -11.93 13.35 -13.97
C GLY A 221 -11.13 14.60 -14.36
N ILE A 222 -11.39 15.74 -13.72
CA ILE A 222 -10.64 16.98 -13.87
C ILE A 222 -9.64 17.11 -12.73
N VAL A 223 -8.44 17.55 -13.07
CA VAL A 223 -7.40 17.91 -12.11
C VAL A 223 -7.12 19.40 -12.24
N ASN A 224 -7.22 20.12 -11.15
CA ASN A 224 -6.80 21.50 -11.04
C ASN A 224 -5.34 21.54 -10.59
N VAL A 225 -4.47 22.15 -11.38
CA VAL A 225 -3.03 22.19 -11.11
C VAL A 225 -2.52 23.61 -10.96
N LYS A 226 -1.50 23.79 -10.10
CA LYS A 226 -0.75 25.04 -9.97
C LYS A 226 0.74 24.76 -9.98
N ILE A 227 1.51 25.73 -10.49
CA ILE A 227 2.98 25.66 -10.43
C ILE A 227 3.44 25.96 -8.99
N LEU A 228 3.01 27.07 -8.43
CA LEU A 228 3.22 27.48 -7.04
C LEU A 228 1.86 27.79 -6.39
N SER A 229 1.85 28.02 -5.09
CA SER A 229 0.62 28.26 -4.33
C SER A 229 -0.17 29.49 -4.82
N ASP A 230 0.51 30.52 -5.26
CA ASP A 230 -0.02 31.80 -5.78
C ASP A 230 -0.27 31.79 -7.31
N SER A 231 0.18 30.75 -8.02
CA SER A 231 0.02 30.64 -9.47
C SER A 231 -1.46 30.42 -9.87
N PRO A 232 -1.85 30.87 -11.07
CA PRO A 232 -3.20 30.65 -11.56
C PRO A 232 -3.50 29.14 -11.67
N VAL A 233 -4.76 28.79 -11.44
CA VAL A 233 -5.25 27.40 -11.57
C VAL A 233 -5.39 27.06 -13.05
N VAL A 234 -4.89 25.88 -13.42
CA VAL A 234 -5.11 25.29 -14.75
C VAL A 234 -5.90 24.00 -14.57
N SER A 235 -7.06 23.91 -15.20
CA SER A 235 -7.92 22.71 -15.15
C SER A 235 -7.64 21.81 -16.34
N VAL A 236 -7.37 20.53 -16.09
CA VAL A 236 -7.05 19.54 -17.12
C VAL A 236 -7.93 18.30 -16.96
N SER A 237 -8.65 17.93 -18.03
CA SER A 237 -9.44 16.70 -18.05
C SER A 237 -8.55 15.51 -18.41
N LEU A 238 -8.45 14.54 -17.50
CA LEU A 238 -7.62 13.34 -17.66
C LEU A 238 -8.46 12.06 -17.85
N LEU A 239 -9.75 12.07 -17.61
CA LEU A 239 -10.60 10.87 -17.72
C LEU A 239 -10.77 10.46 -19.19
N LYS A 240 -10.60 9.15 -19.47
CA LYS A 240 -10.94 8.50 -20.73
C LYS A 240 -12.27 7.76 -20.62
N MET A 241 -12.42 6.95 -19.58
CA MET A 241 -13.62 6.17 -19.26
C MET A 241 -13.66 5.91 -17.75
N SER A 242 -14.84 5.59 -17.22
CA SER A 242 -15.01 5.29 -15.79
C SER A 242 -14.29 4.00 -15.39
N PRO A 243 -13.44 4.05 -14.36
CA PRO A 243 -12.72 2.87 -13.89
C PRO A 243 -13.60 1.98 -13.00
N PRO A 244 -13.36 0.64 -12.98
CA PRO A 244 -14.02 -0.25 -12.05
C PRO A 244 -13.43 -0.12 -10.64
N ARG A 245 -14.17 -0.65 -9.64
CA ARG A 245 -13.67 -0.74 -8.26
C ARG A 245 -12.65 -1.87 -8.08
N GLU A 246 -12.83 -2.96 -8.80
CA GLU A 246 -12.03 -4.17 -8.63
C GLU A 246 -10.67 -4.06 -9.32
N ILE A 247 -9.61 -4.29 -8.55
CA ILE A 247 -8.21 -4.29 -9.00
C ILE A 247 -7.51 -5.63 -8.78
N ILE A 248 -8.23 -6.64 -8.33
CA ILE A 248 -7.67 -7.94 -7.92
C ILE A 248 -6.80 -8.56 -9.02
N LYS A 249 -7.24 -8.51 -10.26
CA LYS A 249 -6.51 -9.04 -11.43
C LYS A 249 -5.16 -8.34 -11.73
N TYR A 250 -4.85 -7.26 -11.04
CA TYR A 250 -3.62 -6.49 -11.22
C TYR A 250 -2.61 -6.66 -10.07
N ARG A 251 -2.73 -7.73 -9.25
CA ARG A 251 -1.74 -8.07 -8.23
C ARG A 251 -0.44 -8.54 -8.86
N TYR A 252 0.69 -8.17 -8.26
CA TYR A 252 2.01 -8.59 -8.76
C TYR A 252 2.29 -10.08 -8.55
N ASN A 253 1.83 -10.66 -7.44
CA ASN A 253 2.20 -12.03 -7.04
C ASN A 253 1.19 -13.10 -7.47
N ASP A 254 0.19 -12.78 -8.28
CA ASP A 254 -0.75 -13.78 -8.79
C ASP A 254 -0.15 -14.53 -10.00
N PHE A 255 0.93 -15.28 -9.75
CA PHE A 255 1.48 -16.23 -10.70
C PHE A 255 0.42 -17.25 -11.19
N VAL A 256 -0.57 -17.52 -10.36
CA VAL A 256 -1.72 -18.37 -10.70
C VAL A 256 -2.63 -17.71 -11.74
N ILE A 257 -2.83 -16.39 -11.67
CA ILE A 257 -3.67 -15.65 -12.63
C ILE A 257 -2.95 -15.49 -13.98
N GLU A 258 -1.64 -15.32 -13.98
CA GLU A 258 -0.85 -15.25 -15.21
C GLU A 258 -0.78 -16.62 -15.92
N LEU A 259 -0.76 -17.72 -15.16
CA LEU A 259 -0.93 -19.07 -15.68
C LEU A 259 -2.35 -19.32 -16.21
N MET A 260 -3.37 -18.81 -15.52
CA MET A 260 -4.76 -18.92 -16.00
C MET A 260 -5.04 -18.11 -17.27
N ASN A 261 -4.30 -17.01 -17.49
CA ASN A 261 -4.38 -16.22 -18.72
C ASN A 261 -3.56 -16.80 -19.89
N LYS A 262 -2.59 -17.67 -19.61
CA LYS A 262 -1.72 -18.33 -20.62
C LYS A 262 -2.15 -19.75 -20.96
N VAL A 263 -2.96 -20.38 -20.11
CA VAL A 263 -3.53 -21.70 -20.38
C VAL A 263 -4.94 -21.48 -20.96
N ASP A 264 -5.12 -21.91 -22.20
CA ASP A 264 -6.43 -21.89 -22.89
C ASP A 264 -7.57 -22.24 -21.92
N CYS A 265 -8.53 -21.33 -21.77
CA CYS A 265 -9.69 -21.46 -20.89
C CYS A 265 -10.44 -22.81 -21.03
N CYS A 266 -10.25 -23.51 -22.14
CA CYS A 266 -10.92 -24.78 -22.44
C CYS A 266 -10.46 -25.97 -21.57
N ILE A 267 -9.30 -25.91 -20.92
CA ILE A 267 -8.75 -27.04 -20.15
C ILE A 267 -8.97 -26.87 -18.64
N LEU A 268 -8.90 -25.64 -18.11
CA LEU A 268 -8.98 -25.40 -16.67
C LEU A 268 -10.41 -25.22 -16.14
N ILE A 269 -11.32 -24.65 -16.93
CA ILE A 269 -12.73 -24.50 -16.54
C ILE A 269 -13.39 -25.83 -16.17
N PRO A 270 -13.21 -26.96 -16.90
CA PRO A 270 -13.79 -28.21 -16.50
C PRO A 270 -13.23 -28.77 -15.18
N VAL A 271 -11.95 -28.52 -14.87
CA VAL A 271 -11.32 -29.03 -13.64
C VAL A 271 -11.76 -28.21 -12.43
N VAL A 272 -11.77 -26.89 -12.54
CA VAL A 272 -12.23 -25.98 -11.48
C VAL A 272 -13.73 -26.17 -11.24
N LEU A 273 -14.53 -26.30 -12.29
CA LEU A 273 -15.96 -26.54 -12.18
C LEU A 273 -16.23 -27.92 -11.55
N ARG A 274 -15.45 -28.95 -11.87
CA ARG A 274 -15.53 -30.26 -11.23
C ARG A 274 -15.17 -30.20 -9.74
N CYS A 275 -14.12 -29.46 -9.35
CA CYS A 275 -13.78 -29.25 -7.93
C CYS A 275 -14.90 -28.50 -7.19
N PHE A 276 -15.48 -27.45 -7.78
CA PHE A 276 -16.61 -26.73 -7.18
C PHE A 276 -17.88 -27.59 -7.07
N ILE A 277 -18.20 -28.36 -8.09
CA ILE A 277 -19.36 -29.28 -8.09
C ILE A 277 -19.12 -30.40 -7.06
N PHE A 278 -17.91 -30.96 -6.97
CA PHE A 278 -17.56 -31.95 -5.95
C PHE A 278 -17.67 -31.41 -4.53
N CYS A 279 -17.14 -30.21 -4.26
CA CYS A 279 -17.27 -29.55 -2.97
C CYS A 279 -18.73 -29.23 -2.62
N ALA A 280 -19.51 -28.75 -3.58
CA ALA A 280 -20.93 -28.46 -3.36
C ALA A 280 -21.74 -29.73 -3.10
N ILE A 281 -21.52 -30.81 -3.86
CA ILE A 281 -22.16 -32.12 -3.65
C ILE A 281 -21.74 -32.69 -2.28
N TYR A 282 -20.47 -32.56 -1.90
CA TYR A 282 -19.98 -33.04 -0.60
C TYR A 282 -20.62 -32.27 0.56
N ILE A 283 -20.78 -30.96 0.46
CA ILE A 283 -21.49 -30.15 1.45
C ILE A 283 -22.96 -30.54 1.53
N ILE A 284 -23.64 -30.77 0.39
CA ILE A 284 -25.04 -31.21 0.35
C ILE A 284 -25.19 -32.59 1.00
N ILE A 285 -24.30 -33.51 0.72
CA ILE A 285 -24.33 -34.88 1.32
C ILE A 285 -24.13 -34.81 2.83
N LEU A 286 -23.18 -33.92 3.31
CA LEU A 286 -22.95 -33.76 4.74
C LEU A 286 -24.15 -33.13 5.49
N VAL A 287 -24.91 -32.28 4.82
CA VAL A 287 -26.07 -31.58 5.40
C VAL A 287 -27.35 -32.42 5.34
N THR A 288 -27.45 -33.32 4.36
CA THR A 288 -28.69 -34.14 4.14
C THR A 288 -28.65 -35.54 4.75
N LEU A 289 -27.49 -36.01 5.23
CA LEU A 289 -27.40 -37.31 5.90
C LEU A 289 -28.00 -37.23 7.33
N PRO A 290 -28.96 -38.06 7.68
CA PRO A 290 -29.52 -38.10 9.03
C PRO A 290 -28.44 -38.50 10.05
N GLU A 291 -28.51 -37.93 11.26
CA GLU A 291 -27.54 -38.04 12.36
C GLU A 291 -27.18 -39.45 12.85
N LYS A 292 -27.65 -40.49 12.20
CA LYS A 292 -27.47 -41.91 12.59
C LYS A 292 -26.55 -42.73 11.68
N VAL A 293 -25.75 -42.11 10.81
CA VAL A 293 -24.77 -42.85 10.02
C VAL A 293 -23.46 -42.96 10.79
N ASN A 294 -23.11 -44.21 11.12
CA ASN A 294 -22.00 -44.59 11.99
C ASN A 294 -20.64 -44.03 11.51
N CYS A 295 -19.76 -43.63 12.45
CA CYS A 295 -18.47 -42.99 12.23
C CYS A 295 -17.52 -43.78 11.30
N SER A 296 -17.67 -45.10 11.17
CA SER A 296 -16.83 -45.96 10.34
C SER A 296 -16.98 -45.74 8.83
N MET A 297 -18.18 -45.32 8.36
CA MET A 297 -18.39 -45.04 6.93
C MET A 297 -17.76 -43.74 6.46
N LYS A 298 -17.47 -42.82 7.38
CA LYS A 298 -16.81 -41.55 7.05
C LYS A 298 -15.30 -41.71 6.85
N GLU A 299 -14.66 -42.59 7.55
CA GLU A 299 -13.23 -42.91 7.41
C GLU A 299 -12.92 -43.72 6.15
N ASP A 300 -13.78 -44.67 5.77
CA ASP A 300 -13.59 -45.46 4.55
C ASP A 300 -13.73 -44.63 3.27
N MET A 301 -14.62 -43.63 3.26
CA MET A 301 -14.73 -42.68 2.14
C MET A 301 -13.54 -41.72 2.04
N PHE A 302 -12.90 -41.38 3.13
CA PHE A 302 -11.73 -40.49 3.13
C PHE A 302 -10.49 -41.21 2.54
N ASN A 303 -10.34 -42.51 2.78
CA ASN A 303 -9.23 -43.32 2.29
C ASN A 303 -9.35 -43.75 0.82
N GLN A 304 -10.50 -43.58 0.19
CA GLN A 304 -10.68 -43.83 -1.26
C GLN A 304 -10.48 -42.61 -2.15
N LEU A 305 -10.26 -41.42 -1.54
CA LEU A 305 -10.11 -40.13 -2.25
C LEU A 305 -8.69 -39.51 -2.08
N SER A 306 -7.82 -40.18 -1.31
CA SER A 306 -6.39 -39.89 -1.24
C SER A 306 -5.62 -40.77 -2.22
#